data_42e3433c5635258c2ea1c9662025017f
#
_entry.id   42e3433c5635258c2ea1c9662025017f
#
_cell.length_a   1.000
_cell.length_b   1.000
_cell.length_c   1.000
_cell.angle_alpha   90.00
_cell.angle_beta   90.00
_cell.angle_gamma   90.00
#
_symmetry.space_group_name_H-M   'P 1'
#
loop_
_entity.id
_entity.type
_entity.pdbx_description
1 polymer ?
#
loop_
_entity_poly.entity_id
_entity_poly.type
_entity_poly.pdbx_seq_one_letter_code
_entity_poly.pdbx_strand_id
1 'polypeptide(L)'
;QSPSSAASDVYKRQVLNSSNGVVETMGARAIALATGGASKAYLYTSNPDGATGDGIALAWRAGCRVANLEFNQFHPTCLYHPKARTFLLTEALRGEGATLHLPSGERFMPRFDHRAELAPRDIVARAIDHEMKRLGLECVYLDITHKSSEQIEEHFPTVKARCAELGLDIAQERIPVVPAAHYTCGGVVVDQYGATDVKGLYVIGETACTGLHGANRMASNSLLECFVYASSAAQHMSNNLPDIVRGRLPTWDDSRVRMSDEAVVIQHSWHALRRLMWDYVGIERTNRRLKRAANHISVLEQEVEEYYASFTITKELLELRNLTLVSKLTVDSARSRKESRGLHFNSDYPSMLSDGRDTVLVPMNGKSTSTELPRYS
;
A
#
# COMPACT_ATOMS: atom_id res chain seq x y z
N GLN A 1 -17.56 4.41 27.90
CA GLN A 1 -16.11 4.19 28.07
C GLN A 1 -15.44 5.53 28.30
N SER A 2 -14.72 5.67 29.43
CA SER A 2 -13.82 6.78 29.62
C SER A 2 -12.78 6.77 28.51
N PRO A 3 -12.45 7.88 27.84
CA PRO A 3 -11.36 7.90 26.89
C PRO A 3 -10.09 7.54 27.65
N SER A 4 -9.50 6.36 27.36
CA SER A 4 -8.17 6.07 27.84
C SER A 4 -7.26 7.12 27.19
N SER A 5 -6.54 7.88 28.00
CA SER A 5 -5.66 8.91 27.48
C SER A 5 -4.69 8.25 26.49
N ALA A 6 -4.55 8.79 25.27
CA ALA A 6 -3.66 8.29 24.23
C ALA A 6 -2.22 8.04 24.75
N ALA A 7 -1.80 8.76 25.78
CA ALA A 7 -0.53 8.59 26.48
C ALA A 7 -0.34 7.22 27.15
N SER A 8 -1.42 6.49 27.50
CA SER A 8 -1.29 5.16 28.12
C SER A 8 -1.05 4.03 27.13
N ASP A 9 -1.32 4.23 25.85
CA ASP A 9 -1.27 3.18 24.84
C ASP A 9 0.09 3.05 24.14
N VAL A 10 0.97 4.04 24.27
CA VAL A 10 2.31 4.04 23.67
C VAL A 10 3.25 3.02 24.32
N TYR A 11 3.08 2.74 25.60
CA TYR A 11 3.95 1.82 26.35
C TYR A 11 3.45 0.38 26.38
N LYS A 12 2.38 0.07 25.69
CA LYS A 12 1.81 -1.27 25.61
C LYS A 12 1.31 -1.57 24.20
N ARG A 13 1.44 -2.82 23.79
CA ARG A 13 0.89 -3.35 22.55
C ARG A 13 0.18 -4.66 22.83
N GLN A 14 -1.02 -4.80 22.28
CA GLN A 14 -1.73 -6.08 22.24
C GLN A 14 -1.42 -6.78 20.93
N VAL A 15 -1.07 -8.05 21.02
CA VAL A 15 -0.64 -8.88 19.89
C VAL A 15 -1.45 -10.16 19.90
N LEU A 16 -2.12 -10.45 18.79
CA LEU A 16 -2.78 -11.73 18.57
C LEU A 16 -1.73 -12.78 18.20
N ASN A 17 -1.58 -13.80 19.03
CA ASN A 17 -0.81 -14.97 18.71
C ASN A 17 -1.65 -15.88 17.82
N SER A 18 -1.34 -15.91 16.51
CA SER A 18 -2.13 -16.64 15.51
C SER A 18 -2.05 -18.17 15.66
N SER A 19 -1.10 -18.69 16.41
CA SER A 19 -0.98 -20.16 16.62
C SER A 19 -1.95 -20.70 17.66
N ASN A 20 -2.33 -19.87 18.65
CA ASN A 20 -3.21 -20.30 19.74
C ASN A 20 -4.46 -19.40 19.93
N GLY A 21 -4.59 -18.33 19.15
CA GLY A 21 -5.71 -17.39 19.22
C GLY A 21 -5.70 -16.46 20.45
N VAL A 22 -4.65 -16.48 21.26
CA VAL A 22 -4.56 -15.68 22.49
C VAL A 22 -4.01 -14.28 22.19
N VAL A 23 -4.63 -13.27 22.80
CA VAL A 23 -4.12 -11.89 22.76
C VAL A 23 -3.21 -11.64 23.96
N GLU A 24 -1.97 -11.38 23.67
CA GLU A 24 -0.95 -11.05 24.67
C GLU A 24 -0.76 -9.54 24.76
N THR A 25 -0.62 -8.99 25.95
CA THR A 25 -0.29 -7.58 26.17
C THR A 25 1.18 -7.44 26.49
N MET A 26 1.92 -6.77 25.63
CA MET A 26 3.36 -6.51 25.77
C MET A 26 3.58 -5.08 26.22
N GLY A 27 4.36 -4.89 27.28
CA GLY A 27 4.83 -3.58 27.72
C GLY A 27 6.22 -3.29 27.18
N ALA A 28 6.46 -2.06 26.70
CA ALA A 28 7.74 -1.63 26.19
C ALA A 28 8.03 -0.17 26.55
N ARG A 29 9.31 0.20 26.62
CA ARG A 29 9.73 1.58 26.85
C ARG A 29 9.66 2.44 25.61
N ALA A 30 9.73 1.82 24.44
CA ALA A 30 9.47 2.40 23.13
C ALA A 30 8.93 1.32 22.19
N ILE A 31 8.19 1.72 21.19
CA ILE A 31 7.63 0.83 20.16
C ILE A 31 8.10 1.33 18.80
N ALA A 32 8.64 0.44 17.97
CA ALA A 32 8.98 0.70 16.58
C ALA A 32 8.04 -0.08 15.66
N LEU A 33 7.32 0.61 14.77
CA LEU A 33 6.50 0.00 13.73
C LEU A 33 7.30 -0.06 12.43
N ALA A 34 7.49 -1.27 11.90
CA ALA A 34 8.22 -1.56 10.67
C ALA A 34 7.43 -2.58 9.84
N THR A 35 6.13 -2.33 9.63
CA THR A 35 5.17 -3.31 9.11
C THR A 35 5.04 -3.30 7.59
N GLY A 36 5.83 -2.47 6.89
CA GLY A 36 5.71 -2.30 5.45
C GLY A 36 4.52 -1.42 5.04
N GLY A 37 4.18 -1.47 3.75
CA GLY A 37 3.13 -0.67 3.16
C GLY A 37 1.74 -1.30 3.16
N ALA A 38 0.88 -0.79 2.28
CA ALA A 38 -0.55 -1.15 2.21
C ALA A 38 -0.99 -1.62 0.80
N SER A 39 -0.06 -2.12 -0.01
CA SER A 39 -0.36 -2.49 -1.40
C SER A 39 -1.41 -3.59 -1.56
N LYS A 40 -1.70 -4.35 -0.47
CA LYS A 40 -2.78 -5.35 -0.44
C LYS A 40 -4.18 -4.74 -0.54
N ALA A 41 -4.31 -3.43 -0.36
CA ALA A 41 -5.56 -2.70 -0.62
C ALA A 41 -6.04 -2.82 -2.07
N TYR A 42 -5.15 -3.15 -3.01
CA TYR A 42 -5.49 -3.28 -4.41
C TYR A 42 -5.65 -4.75 -4.82
N LEU A 43 -6.45 -4.99 -5.87
CA LEU A 43 -6.74 -6.34 -6.35
C LEU A 43 -5.47 -7.07 -6.80
N TYR A 44 -4.60 -6.38 -7.55
CA TYR A 44 -3.31 -6.89 -7.99
C TYR A 44 -2.18 -6.17 -7.26
N THR A 45 -1.28 -6.92 -6.67
CA THR A 45 -0.11 -6.42 -5.95
C THR A 45 1.08 -7.35 -6.13
N SER A 46 2.28 -6.78 -6.17
CA SER A 46 3.54 -7.53 -6.14
C SER A 46 4.04 -7.81 -4.71
N ASN A 47 3.31 -7.34 -3.69
CA ASN A 47 3.71 -7.46 -2.31
C ASN A 47 3.13 -8.72 -1.65
N PRO A 48 3.75 -9.24 -0.58
CA PRO A 48 3.26 -10.39 0.17
C PRO A 48 1.91 -10.09 0.84
N ASP A 49 1.24 -11.16 1.30
CA ASP A 49 -0.10 -11.07 1.87
C ASP A 49 -0.19 -10.19 3.13
N GLY A 50 0.90 -10.01 3.87
CA GLY A 50 0.95 -9.15 5.06
C GLY A 50 1.11 -7.64 4.79
N ALA A 51 1.12 -7.18 3.53
CA ALA A 51 1.21 -5.75 3.20
C ALA A 51 -0.17 -5.05 3.35
N THR A 52 -0.74 -5.10 4.55
CA THR A 52 -2.11 -4.69 4.89
C THR A 52 -2.21 -3.32 5.55
N GLY A 53 -1.08 -2.60 5.67
CA GLY A 53 -1.05 -1.25 6.23
C GLY A 53 -1.21 -1.19 7.74
N ASP A 54 -0.92 -2.28 8.45
CA ASP A 54 -1.17 -2.41 9.88
C ASP A 54 -0.52 -1.30 10.70
N GLY A 55 0.76 -0.99 10.45
CA GLY A 55 1.46 0.07 11.17
C GLY A 55 0.88 1.45 10.93
N ILE A 56 0.43 1.74 9.71
CA ILE A 56 -0.23 3.01 9.38
C ILE A 56 -1.55 3.13 10.15
N ALA A 57 -2.37 2.06 10.15
CA ALA A 57 -3.64 2.03 10.87
C ALA A 57 -3.45 2.15 12.39
N LEU A 58 -2.43 1.48 12.92
CA LEU A 58 -2.10 1.50 14.35
C LEU A 58 -1.65 2.88 14.80
N ALA A 59 -0.73 3.51 14.05
CA ALA A 59 -0.23 4.84 14.34
C ALA A 59 -1.34 5.90 14.24
N TRP A 60 -2.23 5.80 13.23
CA TRP A 60 -3.39 6.66 13.10
C TRP A 60 -4.32 6.58 14.33
N ARG A 61 -4.66 5.36 14.78
CA ARG A 61 -5.49 5.17 15.98
C ARG A 61 -4.79 5.66 17.25
N ALA A 62 -3.46 5.66 17.28
CA ALA A 62 -2.67 6.22 18.37
C ALA A 62 -2.61 7.75 18.36
N GLY A 63 -3.07 8.40 17.28
CA GLY A 63 -3.09 9.87 17.16
C GLY A 63 -2.01 10.45 16.28
N CYS A 64 -1.23 9.64 15.57
CA CYS A 64 -0.20 10.13 14.64
C CYS A 64 -0.81 10.65 13.34
N ARG A 65 -0.21 11.71 12.79
CA ARG A 65 -0.48 12.20 11.45
C ARG A 65 0.00 11.20 10.41
N VAL A 66 -0.70 11.18 9.26
CA VAL A 66 -0.26 10.46 8.06
C VAL A 66 -0.16 11.42 6.89
N ALA A 67 0.73 11.16 5.94
CA ALA A 67 0.89 12.01 4.77
C ALA A 67 1.05 11.21 3.48
N ASN A 68 0.61 11.83 2.37
CA ASN A 68 0.92 11.41 1.01
C ASN A 68 0.44 9.99 0.64
N LEU A 69 -0.61 9.47 1.29
CA LEU A 69 -1.13 8.12 1.06
C LEU A 69 -1.74 7.93 -0.35
N GLU A 70 -2.00 9.00 -1.09
CA GLU A 70 -2.43 8.97 -2.49
C GLU A 70 -1.33 8.52 -3.46
N PHE A 71 -0.04 8.56 -3.05
CA PHE A 71 1.08 8.16 -3.88
C PHE A 71 1.41 6.67 -3.73
N ASN A 72 0.66 5.85 -4.45
CA ASN A 72 0.89 4.42 -4.55
C ASN A 72 1.54 4.09 -5.89
N GLN A 73 2.73 3.49 -5.86
CA GLN A 73 3.46 3.09 -7.06
C GLN A 73 2.92 1.75 -7.56
N PHE A 74 2.60 1.70 -8.86
CA PHE A 74 2.22 0.48 -9.56
C PHE A 74 3.36 0.03 -10.47
N HIS A 75 3.74 -1.24 -10.39
CA HIS A 75 4.61 -1.85 -11.37
C HIS A 75 3.79 -2.20 -12.61
N PRO A 76 4.24 -1.85 -13.83
CA PRO A 76 3.41 -2.00 -15.04
C PRO A 76 3.11 -3.46 -15.40
N THR A 77 4.04 -4.37 -15.16
CA THR A 77 4.01 -5.73 -15.70
C THR A 77 4.15 -6.78 -14.59
N CYS A 78 3.02 -7.14 -13.97
CA CYS A 78 2.88 -8.33 -13.14
C CYS A 78 2.20 -9.43 -13.96
N LEU A 79 2.63 -10.66 -13.83
CA LEU A 79 2.03 -11.78 -14.54
C LEU A 79 0.56 -11.96 -14.14
N TYR A 80 -0.34 -11.88 -15.10
CA TYR A 80 -1.75 -12.17 -14.90
C TYR A 80 -2.01 -13.67 -15.06
N HIS A 81 -2.01 -14.39 -13.93
CA HIS A 81 -2.28 -15.83 -13.94
C HIS A 81 -2.86 -16.26 -12.58
N PRO A 82 -3.90 -17.13 -12.52
CA PRO A 82 -4.57 -17.51 -11.27
C PRO A 82 -3.65 -18.07 -10.18
N LYS A 83 -2.56 -18.74 -10.58
CA LYS A 83 -1.58 -19.34 -9.67
C LYS A 83 -0.32 -18.51 -9.45
N ALA A 84 -0.16 -17.37 -10.15
CA ALA A 84 1.07 -16.56 -10.09
C ALA A 84 1.07 -15.45 -9.06
N ARG A 85 0.10 -15.33 -8.24
CA ARG A 85 -0.28 -14.34 -7.21
C ARG A 85 0.48 -12.99 -7.22
N THR A 86 1.81 -12.95 -7.34
CA THR A 86 2.64 -11.75 -7.16
C THR A 86 3.87 -11.73 -8.07
N PHE A 87 3.90 -12.55 -9.13
CA PHE A 87 5.11 -12.67 -9.94
C PHE A 87 5.33 -11.46 -10.83
N LEU A 88 6.38 -10.72 -10.54
CA LEU A 88 6.76 -9.50 -11.24
C LEU A 88 7.65 -9.82 -12.41
N LEU A 89 7.27 -9.36 -13.60
CA LEU A 89 8.13 -9.42 -14.79
C LEU A 89 9.06 -8.21 -14.79
N THR A 90 10.36 -8.48 -14.82
CA THR A 90 11.39 -7.43 -14.75
C THR A 90 11.24 -6.40 -15.88
N GLU A 91 11.53 -5.15 -15.54
CA GLU A 91 11.59 -4.05 -16.52
C GLU A 91 12.59 -4.30 -17.65
N ALA A 92 13.63 -5.09 -17.39
CA ALA A 92 14.64 -5.45 -18.37
C ALA A 92 14.06 -6.14 -19.62
N LEU A 93 12.92 -6.85 -19.51
CA LEU A 93 12.21 -7.39 -20.69
C LEU A 93 11.85 -6.30 -21.69
N ARG A 94 11.33 -5.15 -21.20
CA ARG A 94 11.03 -3.99 -22.06
C ARG A 94 12.32 -3.32 -22.57
N GLY A 95 13.35 -3.30 -21.74
CA GLY A 95 14.71 -2.85 -22.15
C GLY A 95 15.28 -3.67 -23.30
N GLU A 96 15.00 -4.98 -23.32
CA GLU A 96 15.40 -5.90 -24.40
C GLU A 96 14.43 -5.92 -25.60
N GLY A 97 13.47 -4.98 -25.62
CA GLY A 97 12.58 -4.76 -26.76
C GLY A 97 11.20 -5.42 -26.66
N ALA A 98 10.83 -5.99 -25.52
CA ALA A 98 9.47 -6.50 -25.37
C ALA A 98 8.42 -5.37 -25.52
N THR A 99 7.32 -5.67 -26.23
CA THR A 99 6.29 -4.71 -26.60
C THR A 99 4.94 -5.06 -25.97
N LEU A 100 4.09 -4.05 -25.74
CA LEU A 100 2.78 -4.19 -25.09
C LEU A 100 1.63 -4.18 -26.12
N HIS A 101 0.80 -5.20 -26.04
CA HIS A 101 -0.28 -5.44 -27.02
C HIS A 101 -1.64 -5.63 -26.34
N LEU A 102 -2.68 -5.18 -27.04
CA LEU A 102 -4.08 -5.55 -26.75
C LEU A 102 -4.35 -7.00 -27.16
N PRO A 103 -5.46 -7.61 -26.71
CA PRO A 103 -5.89 -8.93 -27.18
C PRO A 103 -6.02 -9.02 -28.70
N SER A 104 -6.34 -7.91 -29.37
CA SER A 104 -6.40 -7.82 -30.84
C SER A 104 -5.07 -7.98 -31.54
N GLY A 105 -3.94 -7.89 -30.80
CA GLY A 105 -2.60 -7.85 -31.34
C GLY A 105 -2.08 -6.43 -31.62
N GLU A 106 -2.88 -5.40 -31.40
CA GLU A 106 -2.49 -4.01 -31.58
C GLU A 106 -1.49 -3.57 -30.50
N ARG A 107 -0.34 -3.03 -30.93
CA ARG A 107 0.63 -2.37 -30.04
C ARG A 107 0.15 -0.97 -29.70
N PHE A 108 -0.04 -0.66 -28.41
CA PHE A 108 -0.70 0.59 -28.01
C PHE A 108 0.22 1.67 -27.42
N MET A 109 1.39 1.32 -26.88
CA MET A 109 2.27 2.27 -26.19
C MET A 109 2.67 3.51 -27.00
N PRO A 110 2.94 3.42 -28.32
CA PRO A 110 3.29 4.59 -29.15
C PRO A 110 2.22 5.70 -29.17
N ARG A 111 0.96 5.39 -28.80
CA ARG A 111 -0.12 6.39 -28.71
C ARG A 111 -0.03 7.24 -27.44
N PHE A 112 0.70 6.76 -26.41
CA PHE A 112 0.77 7.40 -25.09
C PHE A 112 2.09 8.14 -24.85
N ASP A 113 3.22 7.61 -25.35
CA ASP A 113 4.54 8.24 -25.18
C ASP A 113 5.43 7.88 -26.37
N HIS A 114 6.24 8.85 -26.81
CA HIS A 114 7.18 8.66 -27.93
C HIS A 114 8.28 7.65 -27.64
N ARG A 115 8.62 7.42 -26.34
CA ARG A 115 9.54 6.38 -25.89
C ARG A 115 8.91 5.00 -25.84
N ALA A 116 7.60 4.90 -26.07
CA ALA A 116 6.81 3.69 -26.06
C ALA A 116 7.02 2.88 -24.74
N GLU A 117 7.41 1.62 -24.84
CA GLU A 117 7.62 0.73 -23.68
C GLU A 117 8.81 1.12 -22.80
N LEU A 118 9.69 2.00 -23.27
CA LEU A 118 10.81 2.55 -22.51
C LEU A 118 10.44 3.83 -21.74
N ALA A 119 9.18 4.26 -21.80
CA ALA A 119 8.69 5.34 -20.95
C ALA A 119 8.79 4.98 -19.47
N PRO A 120 8.84 5.96 -18.55
CA PRO A 120 8.79 5.72 -17.09
C PRO A 120 7.64 4.82 -16.67
N ARG A 121 7.84 4.07 -15.58
CA ARG A 121 6.89 3.05 -15.08
C ARG A 121 5.49 3.57 -14.88
N ASP A 122 5.34 4.79 -14.37
CA ASP A 122 4.04 5.42 -14.13
C ASP A 122 3.30 5.71 -15.44
N ILE A 123 4.01 6.11 -16.51
CA ILE A 123 3.40 6.32 -17.84
C ILE A 123 2.95 4.99 -18.44
N VAL A 124 3.81 3.96 -18.39
CA VAL A 124 3.46 2.63 -18.91
C VAL A 124 2.28 2.03 -18.14
N ALA A 125 2.31 2.10 -16.80
CA ALA A 125 1.23 1.58 -15.97
C ALA A 125 -0.09 2.31 -16.24
N ARG A 126 -0.05 3.63 -16.46
CA ARG A 126 -1.22 4.45 -16.81
C ARG A 126 -1.77 4.09 -18.18
N ALA A 127 -0.92 3.89 -19.18
CA ALA A 127 -1.34 3.46 -20.51
C ALA A 127 -2.05 2.10 -20.48
N ILE A 128 -1.51 1.14 -19.72
CA ILE A 128 -2.13 -0.17 -19.53
C ILE A 128 -3.48 -0.04 -18.82
N ASP A 129 -3.55 0.68 -17.71
CA ASP A 129 -4.78 0.90 -16.93
C ASP A 129 -5.88 1.58 -17.78
N HIS A 130 -5.46 2.58 -18.58
CA HIS A 130 -6.36 3.27 -19.50
C HIS A 130 -6.99 2.31 -20.51
N GLU A 131 -6.16 1.51 -21.20
CA GLU A 131 -6.65 0.57 -22.21
C GLU A 131 -7.51 -0.54 -21.58
N MET A 132 -7.12 -1.07 -20.44
CA MET A 132 -7.90 -2.07 -19.70
C MET A 132 -9.29 -1.52 -19.34
N LYS A 133 -9.37 -0.32 -18.78
CA LYS A 133 -10.64 0.31 -18.38
C LYS A 133 -11.50 0.72 -19.58
N ARG A 134 -10.88 1.23 -20.66
CA ARG A 134 -11.57 1.62 -21.88
C ARG A 134 -12.26 0.44 -22.56
N LEU A 135 -11.59 -0.71 -22.59
CA LEU A 135 -12.04 -1.90 -23.31
C LEU A 135 -12.70 -2.96 -22.41
N GLY A 136 -12.72 -2.76 -21.08
CA GLY A 136 -13.22 -3.74 -20.11
C GLY A 136 -12.36 -5.01 -20.03
N LEU A 137 -11.03 -4.88 -20.22
CA LEU A 137 -10.09 -6.00 -20.22
C LEU A 137 -9.61 -6.34 -18.80
N GLU A 138 -9.31 -7.61 -18.58
CA GLU A 138 -8.68 -8.08 -17.33
C GLU A 138 -7.16 -8.03 -17.38
N CYS A 139 -6.54 -8.08 -18.57
CA CYS A 139 -5.10 -7.98 -18.78
C CYS A 139 -4.77 -7.44 -20.17
N VAL A 140 -3.51 -7.10 -20.38
CA VAL A 140 -2.87 -6.88 -21.69
C VAL A 140 -1.73 -7.88 -21.86
N TYR A 141 -1.02 -7.83 -22.99
CA TYR A 141 0.00 -8.83 -23.32
C TYR A 141 1.36 -8.18 -23.52
N LEU A 142 2.39 -8.74 -22.88
CA LEU A 142 3.79 -8.42 -23.13
C LEU A 142 4.37 -9.43 -24.13
N ASP A 143 4.93 -8.96 -25.22
CA ASP A 143 5.44 -9.77 -26.32
C ASP A 143 6.97 -9.64 -26.41
N ILE A 144 7.69 -10.76 -26.22
CA ILE A 144 9.14 -10.87 -26.42
C ILE A 144 9.50 -11.98 -27.43
N THR A 145 8.52 -12.46 -28.19
CA THR A 145 8.69 -13.59 -29.12
C THR A 145 9.64 -13.29 -30.32
N HIS A 146 10.09 -12.04 -30.45
CA HIS A 146 11.15 -11.68 -31.39
C HIS A 146 12.54 -12.17 -30.99
N LYS A 147 12.72 -12.60 -29.73
CA LYS A 147 13.95 -13.22 -29.21
C LYS A 147 13.87 -14.74 -29.32
N SER A 148 15.01 -15.39 -29.58
CA SER A 148 15.04 -16.85 -29.54
C SER A 148 14.94 -17.41 -28.12
N SER A 149 14.54 -18.68 -28.00
CA SER A 149 14.43 -19.36 -26.70
C SER A 149 15.76 -19.36 -25.93
N GLU A 150 16.89 -19.47 -26.64
CA GLU A 150 18.26 -19.43 -26.08
C GLU A 150 18.58 -18.05 -25.53
N GLN A 151 18.26 -16.97 -26.25
CA GLN A 151 18.47 -15.60 -25.80
C GLN A 151 17.63 -15.27 -24.56
N ILE A 152 16.38 -15.75 -24.53
CA ILE A 152 15.51 -15.58 -23.37
C ILE A 152 16.04 -16.36 -22.16
N GLU A 153 16.55 -17.57 -22.34
CA GLU A 153 17.17 -18.39 -21.30
C GLU A 153 18.42 -17.71 -20.73
N GLU A 154 19.26 -17.15 -21.57
CA GLU A 154 20.50 -16.47 -21.18
C GLU A 154 20.22 -15.20 -20.36
N HIS A 155 19.28 -14.35 -20.83
CA HIS A 155 19.02 -13.05 -20.22
C HIS A 155 17.99 -13.10 -19.09
N PHE A 156 17.02 -14.03 -19.16
CA PHE A 156 15.88 -14.08 -18.23
C PHE A 156 15.54 -15.50 -17.75
N PRO A 157 16.53 -16.28 -17.27
CA PRO A 157 16.32 -17.70 -16.90
C PRO A 157 15.22 -17.87 -15.86
N THR A 158 15.17 -17.02 -14.85
CA THR A 158 14.16 -17.07 -13.79
C THR A 158 12.74 -16.77 -14.31
N VAL A 159 12.61 -15.81 -15.23
CA VAL A 159 11.30 -15.47 -15.81
C VAL A 159 10.80 -16.60 -16.69
N LYS A 160 11.67 -17.14 -17.55
CA LYS A 160 11.35 -18.27 -18.43
C LYS A 160 10.92 -19.49 -17.64
N ALA A 161 11.74 -19.89 -16.65
CA ALA A 161 11.43 -21.04 -15.79
C ALA A 161 10.08 -20.87 -15.07
N ARG A 162 9.83 -19.69 -14.49
CA ARG A 162 8.59 -19.42 -13.77
C ARG A 162 7.36 -19.40 -14.67
N CYS A 163 7.47 -18.84 -15.88
CA CYS A 163 6.39 -18.88 -16.87
C CYS A 163 6.13 -20.31 -17.34
N ALA A 164 7.17 -21.11 -17.59
CA ALA A 164 7.05 -22.51 -17.98
C ALA A 164 6.35 -23.38 -16.91
N GLU A 165 6.66 -23.15 -15.61
CA GLU A 165 5.92 -23.81 -14.48
C GLU A 165 4.41 -23.53 -14.50
N LEU A 166 4.02 -22.42 -15.09
CA LEU A 166 2.63 -21.99 -15.21
C LEU A 166 2.00 -22.35 -16.57
N GLY A 167 2.75 -23.05 -17.41
CA GLY A 167 2.29 -23.51 -18.73
C GLY A 167 2.42 -22.44 -19.84
N LEU A 168 3.25 -21.41 -19.64
CA LEU A 168 3.47 -20.33 -20.61
C LEU A 168 4.86 -20.46 -21.24
N ASP A 169 4.93 -20.63 -22.57
CA ASP A 169 6.18 -20.55 -23.33
C ASP A 169 6.38 -19.15 -23.91
N ILE A 170 7.12 -18.33 -23.17
CA ILE A 170 7.34 -16.91 -23.51
C ILE A 170 8.18 -16.67 -24.78
N ALA A 171 8.76 -17.72 -25.35
CA ALA A 171 9.43 -17.65 -26.65
C ALA A 171 8.45 -17.84 -27.82
N GLN A 172 7.26 -18.41 -27.55
CA GLN A 172 6.27 -18.71 -28.60
C GLN A 172 4.97 -17.91 -28.46
N GLU A 173 4.65 -17.46 -27.23
CA GLU A 173 3.40 -16.79 -26.92
C GLU A 173 3.58 -15.52 -26.09
N ARG A 174 2.61 -14.64 -26.18
CA ARG A 174 2.58 -13.39 -25.42
C ARG A 174 2.24 -13.64 -23.97
N ILE A 175 2.91 -12.93 -23.07
CA ILE A 175 2.74 -13.05 -21.62
C ILE A 175 1.56 -12.17 -21.16
N PRO A 176 0.49 -12.71 -20.57
CA PRO A 176 -0.58 -11.90 -20.02
C PRO A 176 -0.07 -11.10 -18.81
N VAL A 177 -0.27 -9.79 -18.80
CA VAL A 177 0.22 -8.88 -17.77
C VAL A 177 -0.84 -7.90 -17.30
N VAL A 178 -0.70 -7.48 -16.04
CA VAL A 178 -1.54 -6.47 -15.40
C VAL A 178 -0.66 -5.56 -14.55
N PRO A 179 -0.96 -4.26 -14.41
CA PRO A 179 -0.28 -3.44 -13.41
C PRO A 179 -0.57 -3.96 -12.01
N ALA A 180 0.39 -3.82 -11.09
CA ALA A 180 0.22 -4.26 -9.71
C ALA A 180 0.75 -3.21 -8.74
N ALA A 181 0.01 -2.97 -7.65
CA ALA A 181 0.46 -2.11 -6.57
C ALA A 181 1.76 -2.66 -5.99
N HIS A 182 2.77 -1.79 -5.87
CA HIS A 182 4.14 -2.19 -5.61
C HIS A 182 4.76 -1.52 -4.39
N TYR A 183 4.45 -0.23 -4.15
CA TYR A 183 5.02 0.54 -3.05
C TYR A 183 4.10 1.69 -2.63
N THR A 184 3.96 1.89 -1.31
CA THR A 184 3.25 3.02 -0.70
C THR A 184 4.26 4.11 -0.36
N CYS A 185 4.27 5.24 -1.09
CA CYS A 185 5.24 6.33 -0.86
C CYS A 185 4.91 7.19 0.34
N GLY A 186 3.63 7.28 0.70
CA GLY A 186 3.14 7.92 1.91
C GLY A 186 3.20 7.01 3.12
N GLY A 187 2.77 7.49 4.27
CA GLY A 187 2.75 6.74 5.51
C GLY A 187 2.60 7.64 6.73
N VAL A 188 3.05 7.16 7.87
CA VAL A 188 3.05 7.91 9.13
C VAL A 188 4.12 9.00 9.08
N VAL A 189 3.74 10.22 9.44
CA VAL A 189 4.68 11.36 9.52
C VAL A 189 5.71 11.12 10.61
N VAL A 190 6.98 11.23 10.28
CA VAL A 190 8.10 11.03 11.20
C VAL A 190 9.15 12.13 11.02
N ASP A 191 9.96 12.33 12.05
CA ASP A 191 11.16 13.16 11.98
C ASP A 191 12.38 12.38 11.43
N GLN A 192 13.54 13.00 11.42
CA GLN A 192 14.82 12.41 10.98
C GLN A 192 15.28 11.18 11.79
N TYR A 193 14.66 10.91 12.92
CA TYR A 193 14.93 9.77 13.79
C TYR A 193 13.83 8.69 13.70
N GLY A 194 12.87 8.85 12.82
CA GLY A 194 11.71 7.97 12.76
C GLY A 194 10.74 8.15 13.93
N ALA A 195 10.90 9.19 14.77
CA ALA A 195 9.98 9.48 15.87
C ALA A 195 8.70 10.13 15.35
N THR A 196 7.56 9.75 15.95
CA THR A 196 6.23 10.23 15.56
C THR A 196 5.75 11.36 16.48
N ASP A 197 4.54 11.89 16.21
CA ASP A 197 3.84 12.83 17.09
C ASP A 197 3.57 12.25 18.49
N VAL A 198 3.59 10.93 18.64
CA VAL A 198 3.34 10.22 19.90
C VAL A 198 4.66 9.81 20.53
N LYS A 199 4.96 10.37 21.71
CA LYS A 199 6.22 10.11 22.42
C LYS A 199 6.44 8.62 22.63
N GLY A 200 7.65 8.11 22.32
CA GLY A 200 8.02 6.71 22.46
C GLY A 200 7.50 5.78 21.34
N LEU A 201 6.77 6.32 20.36
CA LEU A 201 6.37 5.60 19.16
C LEU A 201 7.25 6.04 17.98
N TYR A 202 7.87 5.07 17.33
CA TYR A 202 8.72 5.21 16.14
C TYR A 202 8.12 4.46 14.98
N VAL A 203 8.31 5.00 13.77
CA VAL A 203 7.88 4.32 12.54
C VAL A 203 9.00 4.40 11.52
N ILE A 204 9.35 3.28 10.90
CA ILE A 204 10.49 3.16 9.98
C ILE A 204 10.12 2.36 8.73
N GLY A 205 10.93 2.51 7.67
CA GLY A 205 10.72 1.83 6.39
C GLY A 205 9.44 2.28 5.70
N GLU A 206 8.86 1.44 4.86
CA GLU A 206 7.70 1.76 4.02
C GLU A 206 6.43 2.16 4.80
N THR A 207 6.38 1.91 6.12
CA THR A 207 5.29 2.38 6.98
C THR A 207 5.35 3.90 7.22
N ALA A 208 6.55 4.49 7.12
CA ALA A 208 6.83 5.89 7.41
C ALA A 208 6.72 6.78 6.17
N CYS A 209 6.32 8.03 6.38
CA CYS A 209 6.48 9.11 5.42
C CYS A 209 7.63 10.01 5.87
N THR A 210 8.82 9.71 5.37
CA THR A 210 10.08 10.44 5.67
C THR A 210 10.30 11.65 4.78
N GLY A 211 9.52 11.76 3.68
CA GLY A 211 9.73 12.74 2.62
C GLY A 211 10.72 12.30 1.52
N LEU A 212 11.53 11.26 1.75
CA LEU A 212 12.54 10.79 0.79
C LEU A 212 11.96 10.47 -0.60
N HIS A 213 10.80 9.84 -0.64
CA HIS A 213 10.21 9.37 -1.89
C HIS A 213 9.38 10.42 -2.62
N GLY A 214 8.98 11.50 -1.95
CA GLY A 214 8.11 12.52 -2.54
C GLY A 214 6.88 11.91 -3.20
N ALA A 215 6.56 12.36 -4.41
CA ALA A 215 5.39 11.90 -5.17
C ALA A 215 5.63 10.62 -5.98
N ASN A 216 6.88 10.13 -6.07
CA ASN A 216 7.23 8.90 -6.81
C ASN A 216 8.58 8.35 -6.34
N ARG A 217 8.59 7.14 -5.79
CA ARG A 217 9.80 6.48 -5.29
C ARG A 217 10.74 6.09 -6.44
N MET A 218 12.02 6.39 -6.27
CA MET A 218 13.09 5.83 -7.10
C MET A 218 13.40 4.39 -6.66
N ALA A 219 13.63 3.51 -7.61
CA ALA A 219 14.03 2.13 -7.35
C ALA A 219 15.28 2.07 -6.46
N SER A 220 15.37 1.08 -5.59
CA SER A 220 16.44 0.81 -4.62
C SER A 220 16.52 1.74 -3.40
N ASN A 221 15.96 2.96 -3.44
CA ASN A 221 16.01 3.89 -2.30
C ASN A 221 15.27 3.37 -1.07
N SER A 222 14.23 2.56 -1.25
CA SER A 222 13.44 2.01 -0.12
C SER A 222 14.28 1.17 0.84
N LEU A 223 15.21 0.36 0.32
CA LEU A 223 16.08 -0.45 1.17
C LEU A 223 17.09 0.42 1.96
N LEU A 224 17.65 1.44 1.31
CA LEU A 224 18.53 2.41 1.96
C LEU A 224 17.80 3.18 3.05
N GLU A 225 16.57 3.61 2.80
CA GLU A 225 15.70 4.26 3.79
C GLU A 225 15.50 3.37 5.02
N CYS A 226 15.17 2.09 4.81
CA CYS A 226 15.00 1.14 5.92
C CYS A 226 16.24 1.06 6.81
N PHE A 227 17.43 0.94 6.24
CA PHE A 227 18.68 0.85 7.00
C PHE A 227 19.02 2.14 7.74
N VAL A 228 18.92 3.28 7.07
CA VAL A 228 19.26 4.58 7.64
C VAL A 228 18.32 4.91 8.81
N TYR A 229 17.00 4.83 8.58
CA TYR A 229 16.03 5.16 9.62
C TYR A 229 15.99 4.13 10.75
N ALA A 230 16.23 2.84 10.49
CA ALA A 230 16.35 1.85 11.55
C ALA A 230 17.56 2.15 12.48
N SER A 231 18.72 2.50 11.90
CA SER A 231 19.91 2.87 12.66
C SER A 231 19.69 4.16 13.46
N SER A 232 19.14 5.19 12.82
CA SER A 232 18.83 6.48 13.44
C SER A 232 17.84 6.34 14.60
N ALA A 233 16.75 5.57 14.39
CA ALA A 233 15.74 5.30 15.41
C ALA A 233 16.32 4.53 16.60
N ALA A 234 17.14 3.50 16.34
CA ALA A 234 17.77 2.71 17.40
C ALA A 234 18.68 3.57 18.28
N GLN A 235 19.50 4.42 17.67
CA GLN A 235 20.37 5.35 18.41
C GLN A 235 19.57 6.38 19.21
N HIS A 236 18.54 6.97 18.59
CA HIS A 236 17.67 7.94 19.26
C HIS A 236 16.89 7.32 20.41
N MET A 237 16.32 6.12 20.22
CA MET A 237 15.66 5.36 21.29
C MET A 237 16.64 5.10 22.45
N SER A 238 17.84 4.62 22.15
CA SER A 238 18.85 4.30 23.16
C SER A 238 19.20 5.49 24.06
N ASN A 239 19.27 6.69 23.47
CA ASN A 239 19.61 7.92 24.18
C ASN A 239 18.41 8.55 24.92
N ASN A 240 17.17 8.22 24.53
CA ASN A 240 15.95 8.89 25.01
C ASN A 240 14.93 7.90 25.62
N LEU A 241 15.37 6.69 26.01
CA LEU A 241 14.45 5.74 26.62
C LEU A 241 13.85 6.32 27.92
N PRO A 242 12.53 6.42 28.03
CA PRO A 242 11.89 6.87 29.26
C PRO A 242 12.14 5.85 30.40
N ASP A 243 11.99 6.31 31.63
CA ASP A 243 12.01 5.42 32.79
C ASP A 243 10.93 4.34 32.67
N ILE A 244 11.18 3.19 33.26
CA ILE A 244 10.23 2.07 33.25
C ILE A 244 8.98 2.50 34.04
N VAL A 245 7.87 2.66 33.33
CA VAL A 245 6.58 2.82 33.99
C VAL A 245 6.14 1.45 34.50
N ARG A 246 6.27 1.24 35.80
CA ARG A 246 5.77 0.04 36.47
C ARG A 246 4.29 0.18 36.68
N GLY A 247 3.48 -0.50 35.89
CA GLY A 247 2.04 -0.58 36.01
C GLY A 247 1.52 -1.96 35.61
N ARG A 248 0.36 -2.34 36.11
CA ARG A 248 -0.31 -3.56 35.68
C ARG A 248 -0.79 -3.34 34.24
N LEU A 249 -0.30 -4.13 33.30
CA LEU A 249 -0.79 -4.12 31.93
C LEU A 249 -2.23 -4.67 31.90
N PRO A 250 -3.18 -4.01 31.24
CA PRO A 250 -4.52 -4.54 31.07
C PRO A 250 -4.47 -5.82 30.26
N THR A 251 -5.19 -6.81 30.70
CA THR A 251 -5.46 -8.01 29.89
C THR A 251 -6.46 -7.68 28.78
N TRP A 252 -6.39 -8.46 27.70
CA TRP A 252 -7.45 -8.42 26.68
C TRP A 252 -8.76 -8.93 27.32
N ASP A 253 -9.86 -8.21 27.07
CA ASP A 253 -11.21 -8.59 27.53
C ASP A 253 -12.07 -8.96 26.33
N ASP A 254 -12.30 -10.24 26.17
CA ASP A 254 -13.16 -10.84 25.13
C ASP A 254 -14.51 -11.34 25.69
N SER A 255 -14.85 -11.00 26.93
CA SER A 255 -16.06 -11.47 27.61
C SER A 255 -17.36 -11.08 26.90
N ARG A 256 -17.33 -10.09 26.02
CA ARG A 256 -18.50 -9.55 25.30
C ARG A 256 -18.63 -9.99 23.85
N VAL A 257 -17.69 -10.77 23.36
CA VAL A 257 -17.68 -11.24 21.98
C VAL A 257 -18.00 -12.74 21.91
N ARG A 258 -18.49 -13.20 20.79
CA ARG A 258 -18.78 -14.62 20.51
C ARG A 258 -17.99 -15.10 19.29
N MET A 259 -17.85 -16.40 19.15
CA MET A 259 -17.30 -16.99 17.92
C MET A 259 -18.24 -16.67 16.75
N SER A 260 -17.63 -16.30 15.63
CA SER A 260 -18.39 -16.11 14.38
C SER A 260 -18.74 -17.46 13.78
N ASP A 261 -19.96 -17.56 13.28
CA ASP A 261 -20.49 -18.69 12.49
C ASP A 261 -20.42 -18.44 10.98
N GLU A 262 -20.04 -17.21 10.55
CA GLU A 262 -20.03 -16.78 9.15
C GLU A 262 -18.65 -16.24 8.69
N ALA A 263 -17.70 -17.11 8.38
CA ALA A 263 -16.40 -16.69 7.85
C ALA A 263 -16.49 -15.99 6.47
N VAL A 264 -17.60 -16.20 5.74
CA VAL A 264 -17.84 -15.62 4.41
C VAL A 264 -17.90 -14.10 4.44
N VAL A 265 -18.35 -13.49 5.55
CA VAL A 265 -18.48 -12.02 5.69
C VAL A 265 -17.10 -11.34 5.55
N ILE A 266 -16.09 -11.86 6.25
CA ILE A 266 -14.73 -11.31 6.17
C ILE A 266 -14.16 -11.46 4.76
N GLN A 267 -14.32 -12.65 4.15
CA GLN A 267 -13.81 -12.89 2.79
C GLN A 267 -14.50 -12.01 1.75
N HIS A 268 -15.83 -11.86 1.85
CA HIS A 268 -16.59 -10.97 0.95
C HIS A 268 -16.08 -9.54 1.07
N SER A 269 -16.02 -8.99 2.28
CA SER A 269 -15.58 -7.62 2.55
C SER A 269 -14.14 -7.37 2.08
N TRP A 270 -13.27 -8.36 2.25
CA TRP A 270 -11.90 -8.33 1.74
C TRP A 270 -11.84 -8.21 0.21
N HIS A 271 -12.61 -9.02 -0.50
CA HIS A 271 -12.65 -8.97 -1.96
C HIS A 271 -13.32 -7.69 -2.47
N ALA A 272 -14.41 -7.27 -1.85
CA ALA A 272 -15.12 -6.05 -2.20
C ALA A 272 -14.24 -4.80 -2.06
N LEU A 273 -13.51 -4.67 -0.94
CA LEU A 273 -12.59 -3.56 -0.70
C LEU A 273 -11.50 -3.49 -1.77
N ARG A 274 -10.82 -4.61 -2.02
CA ARG A 274 -9.70 -4.66 -2.97
C ARG A 274 -10.15 -4.38 -4.41
N ARG A 275 -11.32 -4.88 -4.81
CA ARG A 275 -11.91 -4.60 -6.10
C ARG A 275 -12.30 -3.12 -6.22
N LEU A 276 -12.91 -2.56 -5.19
CA LEU A 276 -13.27 -1.14 -5.12
C LEU A 276 -12.05 -0.23 -5.27
N MET A 277 -10.98 -0.51 -4.54
CA MET A 277 -9.74 0.25 -4.59
C MET A 277 -9.08 0.15 -5.97
N TRP A 278 -9.08 -1.02 -6.57
CA TRP A 278 -8.58 -1.23 -7.93
C TRP A 278 -9.34 -0.43 -8.96
N ASP A 279 -10.66 -0.53 -8.98
CA ASP A 279 -11.51 0.07 -10.02
C ASP A 279 -11.60 1.59 -9.90
N TYR A 280 -11.61 2.14 -8.68
CA TYR A 280 -11.91 3.56 -8.44
C TYR A 280 -10.76 4.40 -7.88
N VAL A 281 -9.77 3.79 -7.23
CA VAL A 281 -8.68 4.48 -6.52
C VAL A 281 -7.30 4.09 -7.07
N GLY A 282 -7.26 3.29 -8.12
CA GLY A 282 -6.04 2.80 -8.76
C GLY A 282 -5.20 3.89 -9.43
N ILE A 283 -4.75 3.64 -10.66
CA ILE A 283 -3.75 4.47 -11.35
C ILE A 283 -4.40 5.75 -11.90
N GLU A 284 -5.48 5.61 -12.69
CA GLU A 284 -6.23 6.77 -13.22
C GLU A 284 -7.47 7.03 -12.37
N ARG A 285 -7.55 8.23 -11.79
CA ARG A 285 -8.59 8.68 -10.86
C ARG A 285 -9.45 9.78 -11.46
N THR A 286 -10.69 9.91 -10.97
CA THR A 286 -11.57 11.04 -11.18
C THR A 286 -12.28 11.39 -9.88
N ASN A 287 -12.71 12.63 -9.70
CA ASN A 287 -13.51 13.03 -8.52
C ASN A 287 -14.74 12.15 -8.33
N ARG A 288 -15.39 11.78 -9.44
CA ARG A 288 -16.57 10.90 -9.42
C ARG A 288 -16.25 9.50 -8.89
N ARG A 289 -15.12 8.90 -9.35
CA ARG A 289 -14.64 7.58 -8.86
C ARG A 289 -14.26 7.64 -7.39
N LEU A 290 -13.48 8.66 -7.00
CA LEU A 290 -13.04 8.85 -5.61
C LEU A 290 -14.24 9.09 -4.66
N LYS A 291 -15.27 9.83 -5.09
CA LYS A 291 -16.50 10.01 -4.29
C LYS A 291 -17.25 8.69 -4.10
N ARG A 292 -17.35 7.87 -5.15
CA ARG A 292 -17.98 6.54 -5.05
C ARG A 292 -17.19 5.65 -4.07
N ALA A 293 -15.86 5.61 -4.21
CA ALA A 293 -15.01 4.85 -3.30
C ALA A 293 -15.21 5.28 -1.85
N ALA A 294 -15.21 6.58 -1.56
CA ALA A 294 -15.43 7.10 -0.21
C ALA A 294 -16.76 6.62 0.39
N ASN A 295 -17.85 6.67 -0.39
CA ASN A 295 -19.17 6.23 0.08
C ASN A 295 -19.19 4.73 0.40
N HIS A 296 -18.65 3.89 -0.47
CA HIS A 296 -18.61 2.45 -0.26
C HIS A 296 -17.70 2.05 0.92
N ILE A 297 -16.52 2.69 1.03
CA ILE A 297 -15.60 2.42 2.14
C ILE A 297 -16.23 2.82 3.49
N SER A 298 -17.03 3.90 3.53
CA SER A 298 -17.70 4.31 4.77
C SER A 298 -18.70 3.26 5.25
N VAL A 299 -19.44 2.61 4.35
CA VAL A 299 -20.35 1.51 4.70
C VAL A 299 -19.55 0.30 5.18
N LEU A 300 -18.52 -0.07 4.43
CA LEU A 300 -17.67 -1.22 4.78
C LEU A 300 -16.95 -1.01 6.12
N GLU A 301 -16.48 0.21 6.40
CA GLU A 301 -15.86 0.56 7.69
C GLU A 301 -16.84 0.32 8.86
N GLN A 302 -18.10 0.73 8.69
CA GLN A 302 -19.14 0.51 9.71
C GLN A 302 -19.37 -0.99 9.91
N GLU A 303 -19.56 -1.76 8.86
CA GLU A 303 -19.79 -3.22 8.92
C GLU A 303 -18.62 -3.94 9.61
N VAL A 304 -17.39 -3.57 9.27
CA VAL A 304 -16.17 -4.17 9.85
C VAL A 304 -16.01 -3.81 11.32
N GLU A 305 -16.33 -2.57 11.73
CA GLU A 305 -16.26 -2.16 13.13
C GLU A 305 -17.37 -2.83 13.97
N GLU A 306 -18.59 -2.99 13.44
CA GLU A 306 -19.68 -3.74 14.08
C GLU A 306 -19.30 -5.22 14.26
N TYR A 307 -18.68 -5.82 13.23
CA TYR A 307 -18.22 -7.20 13.31
C TYR A 307 -17.08 -7.35 14.34
N TYR A 308 -16.12 -6.44 14.33
CA TYR A 308 -15.02 -6.41 15.32
C TYR A 308 -15.51 -6.26 16.76
N ALA A 309 -16.58 -5.50 16.98
CA ALA A 309 -17.18 -5.31 18.30
C ALA A 309 -17.98 -6.53 18.80
N SER A 310 -18.43 -7.40 17.89
CA SER A 310 -19.38 -8.48 18.19
C SER A 310 -18.74 -9.88 18.22
N PHE A 311 -17.63 -10.06 17.51
CA PHE A 311 -17.03 -11.39 17.30
C PHE A 311 -15.59 -11.49 17.77
N THR A 312 -15.18 -12.71 18.12
CA THR A 312 -13.79 -13.02 18.47
C THR A 312 -12.85 -12.61 17.33
N ILE A 313 -11.76 -11.93 17.68
CA ILE A 313 -10.81 -11.44 16.70
C ILE A 313 -10.04 -12.57 16.04
N THR A 314 -9.85 -12.45 14.73
CA THR A 314 -8.97 -13.30 13.93
C THR A 314 -7.93 -12.43 13.22
N LYS A 315 -6.89 -13.06 12.69
CA LYS A 315 -5.88 -12.37 11.88
C LYS A 315 -6.53 -11.65 10.71
N GLU A 316 -7.39 -12.33 9.98
CA GLU A 316 -8.07 -11.83 8.79
C GLU A 316 -8.97 -10.63 9.11
N LEU A 317 -9.65 -10.66 10.26
CA LEU A 317 -10.47 -9.53 10.72
C LEU A 317 -9.62 -8.32 11.07
N LEU A 318 -8.50 -8.51 11.76
CA LEU A 318 -7.59 -7.42 12.11
C LEU A 318 -6.97 -6.78 10.86
N GLU A 319 -6.51 -7.60 9.93
CA GLU A 319 -5.96 -7.15 8.64
C GLU A 319 -7.01 -6.39 7.82
N LEU A 320 -8.25 -6.92 7.72
CA LEU A 320 -9.36 -6.25 7.02
C LEU A 320 -9.69 -4.90 7.65
N ARG A 321 -9.79 -4.84 8.98
CA ARG A 321 -10.05 -3.61 9.73
C ARG A 321 -8.97 -2.55 9.49
N ASN A 322 -7.71 -2.95 9.48
CA ASN A 322 -6.59 -2.05 9.20
C ASN A 322 -6.61 -1.59 7.75
N LEU A 323 -6.79 -2.51 6.82
CA LEU A 323 -6.80 -2.22 5.39
C LEU A 323 -7.97 -1.29 5.00
N THR A 324 -9.15 -1.46 5.60
CA THR A 324 -10.31 -0.58 5.40
C THR A 324 -10.00 0.84 5.83
N LEU A 325 -9.39 1.02 7.01
CA LEU A 325 -8.96 2.34 7.50
C LEU A 325 -7.91 2.98 6.59
N VAL A 326 -6.88 2.23 6.19
CA VAL A 326 -5.83 2.78 5.31
C VAL A 326 -6.38 3.10 3.93
N SER A 327 -7.31 2.31 3.41
CA SER A 327 -8.01 2.61 2.15
C SER A 327 -8.82 3.90 2.23
N LYS A 328 -9.51 4.15 3.35
CA LYS A 328 -10.21 5.41 3.61
C LYS A 328 -9.24 6.58 3.61
N LEU A 329 -8.14 6.49 4.35
CA LEU A 329 -7.11 7.54 4.42
C LEU A 329 -6.49 7.81 3.04
N THR A 330 -6.27 6.77 2.24
CA THR A 330 -5.78 6.89 0.85
C THR A 330 -6.79 7.66 -0.03
N VAL A 331 -8.07 7.34 0.09
CA VAL A 331 -9.14 8.04 -0.66
C VAL A 331 -9.26 9.50 -0.21
N ASP A 332 -9.19 9.77 1.09
CA ASP A 332 -9.28 11.13 1.63
C ASP A 332 -8.07 11.96 1.19
N SER A 333 -6.85 11.40 1.20
CA SER A 333 -5.66 12.04 0.63
C SER A 333 -5.83 12.34 -0.86
N ALA A 334 -6.27 11.36 -1.66
CA ALA A 334 -6.48 11.52 -3.09
C ALA A 334 -7.56 12.56 -3.43
N ARG A 335 -8.61 12.67 -2.62
CA ARG A 335 -9.68 13.67 -2.79
C ARG A 335 -9.24 15.08 -2.42
N SER A 336 -8.29 15.21 -1.48
CA SER A 336 -7.75 16.50 -1.06
C SER A 336 -6.85 17.11 -2.12
N ARG A 337 -6.09 16.32 -2.86
CA ARG A 337 -5.16 16.78 -3.90
C ARG A 337 -5.89 17.16 -5.19
N LYS A 338 -5.79 18.43 -5.57
CA LYS A 338 -6.45 19.02 -6.77
C LYS A 338 -5.45 19.30 -7.89
N GLU A 339 -4.56 18.36 -8.14
CA GLU A 339 -3.56 18.37 -9.21
C GLU A 339 -3.23 16.93 -9.62
N SER A 340 -2.48 16.75 -10.70
CA SER A 340 -1.80 15.52 -11.04
C SER A 340 -0.31 15.69 -10.80
N ARG A 341 0.29 14.83 -9.95
CA ARG A 341 1.71 14.90 -9.58
C ARG A 341 2.24 13.49 -9.28
N GLY A 342 3.36 13.13 -9.90
CA GLY A 342 3.97 11.82 -9.70
C GLY A 342 2.98 10.67 -9.90
N LEU A 343 2.79 9.85 -8.87
CA LEU A 343 1.91 8.68 -8.90
C LEU A 343 0.42 9.02 -8.76
N HIS A 344 0.07 10.24 -8.35
CA HIS A 344 -1.32 10.67 -8.32
C HIS A 344 -1.72 11.33 -9.63
N PHE A 345 -2.51 10.62 -10.43
CA PHE A 345 -3.12 11.16 -11.64
C PHE A 345 -4.63 11.24 -11.50
N ASN A 346 -5.18 12.46 -11.68
CA ASN A 346 -6.61 12.71 -11.64
C ASN A 346 -7.01 13.43 -12.95
N SER A 347 -7.82 12.75 -13.78
CA SER A 347 -8.23 13.28 -15.09
C SER A 347 -9.02 14.59 -14.96
N ASP A 348 -9.68 14.86 -13.82
CA ASP A 348 -10.37 16.12 -13.57
C ASP A 348 -9.41 17.28 -13.24
N TYR A 349 -8.15 16.96 -12.88
CA TYR A 349 -7.08 17.92 -12.58
C TYR A 349 -5.76 17.45 -13.22
N PRO A 350 -5.64 17.45 -14.55
CA PRO A 350 -4.51 16.84 -15.25
C PRO A 350 -3.19 17.61 -15.08
N SER A 351 -3.26 18.89 -14.72
CA SER A 351 -2.09 19.75 -14.57
C SER A 351 -1.51 19.69 -13.17
N MET A 352 -0.19 19.85 -13.08
CA MET A 352 0.55 20.00 -11.83
C MET A 352 0.51 21.45 -11.35
N LEU A 353 0.27 21.68 -10.08
CA LEU A 353 0.37 23.01 -9.47
C LEU A 353 1.84 23.42 -9.32
N SER A 354 2.11 24.72 -9.32
CA SER A 354 3.47 25.27 -9.12
C SER A 354 4.04 24.92 -7.75
N ASP A 355 3.20 24.98 -6.72
CA ASP A 355 3.55 24.64 -5.33
C ASP A 355 3.23 23.18 -5.03
N GLY A 356 4.27 22.35 -4.92
CA GLY A 356 4.12 21.01 -4.40
C GLY A 356 3.96 21.02 -2.88
N ARG A 357 2.81 20.54 -2.38
CA ARG A 357 2.55 20.43 -0.93
C ARG A 357 2.25 19.00 -0.56
N ASP A 358 2.65 18.59 0.64
CA ASP A 358 2.24 17.31 1.19
C ASP A 358 0.76 17.31 1.54
N THR A 359 0.10 16.19 1.29
CA THR A 359 -1.26 15.96 1.78
C THR A 359 -1.16 15.35 3.16
N VAL A 360 -1.42 16.13 4.20
CA VAL A 360 -1.34 15.67 5.59
C VAL A 360 -2.74 15.49 6.17
N LEU A 361 -3.02 14.30 6.70
CA LEU A 361 -4.25 14.02 7.44
C LEU A 361 -3.94 13.96 8.94
N VAL A 362 -4.84 14.51 9.73
CA VAL A 362 -4.72 14.61 11.20
C VAL A 362 -5.90 13.87 11.86
N PRO A 363 -5.68 12.95 12.82
CA PRO A 363 -6.76 12.31 13.54
C PRO A 363 -7.61 13.34 14.33
N MET A 364 -8.94 13.20 14.30
CA MET A 364 -9.85 14.17 14.90
C MET A 364 -9.77 14.30 16.45
N ASN A 365 -9.05 13.40 17.11
CA ASN A 365 -8.83 13.43 18.57
C ASN A 365 -7.68 14.35 19.00
N GLY A 366 -6.91 14.92 18.07
CA GLY A 366 -5.95 15.99 18.28
C GLY A 366 -6.62 17.32 17.93
N LYS A 367 -6.54 18.32 18.81
CA LYS A 367 -6.99 19.69 18.49
C LYS A 367 -6.42 20.08 17.13
N SER A 368 -7.30 20.29 16.15
CA SER A 368 -6.97 20.72 14.80
C SER A 368 -6.11 21.97 14.86
N THR A 369 -4.83 21.85 14.59
CA THR A 369 -4.02 22.92 14.09
C THR A 369 -3.47 22.48 12.76
N SER A 370 -3.85 23.14 11.69
CA SER A 370 -3.20 23.05 10.39
C SER A 370 -1.73 23.47 10.56
N THR A 371 -0.85 22.51 10.74
CA THR A 371 0.58 22.77 10.86
C THR A 371 1.26 22.27 9.58
N GLU A 372 1.83 23.20 8.84
CA GLU A 372 2.75 22.89 7.75
C GLU A 372 3.89 22.03 8.31
N LEU A 373 4.28 20.99 7.57
CA LEU A 373 5.46 20.21 7.89
C LEU A 373 6.70 21.12 7.85
N PRO A 374 7.70 20.92 8.72
CA PRO A 374 8.95 21.65 8.61
C PRO A 374 9.58 21.37 7.24
N ARG A 375 9.86 22.43 6.48
CA ARG A 375 10.62 22.33 5.24
C ARG A 375 12.07 22.06 5.63
N TYR A 376 12.58 20.89 5.28
CA TYR A 376 14.02 20.66 5.34
C TYR A 376 14.66 21.42 4.17
N SER A 377 15.48 22.42 4.51
CA SER A 377 16.34 23.17 3.57
C SER A 377 17.55 22.34 3.19
#